data_6081d50a41248976114af37cc84d698c
#
_entry.id   6081d50a41248976114af37cc84d698c
#
_cell.length_a   1.000
_cell.length_b   1.000
_cell.length_c   1.000
_cell.angle_alpha   90.00
_cell.angle_beta   90.00
_cell.angle_gamma   90.00
#
_symmetry.space_group_name_H-M   'P 1'
#
loop_
_entity.id
_entity.type
_entity.pdbx_description
1 polymer ?
#
loop_
_entity_poly.entity_id
_entity_poly.type
_entity_poly.pdbx_seq_one_letter_code
_entity_poly.pdbx_strand_id
1 'polypeptide(L)'
;EWDDDNWLWNIIGPERLALGDEFGCHGYEGVDIHDEPWAISECRDYLTAFTNASRWGQNPVSFGVPAGEMDSTTADHLHSSGFRIVGDLLESTPSQLHKIDRTTSLEKGQTEMSALEDAAQDELVSIYWVARWHDVKIREDKSAISLLESQDVWFTTWGEWYMHERASHRIGGSYLDNQTIAVGLPEDELWSVPGSVLIEW
;
A
#
# COMPACT_ATOMS: atom_id res chain seq x y z
N GLU A 1 -7.90 -23.14 -3.55
CA GLU A 1 -8.70 -22.54 -4.61
C GLU A 1 -9.82 -21.70 -3.97
N TRP A 2 -9.88 -20.44 -4.31
CA TRP A 2 -10.93 -19.53 -3.92
C TRP A 2 -12.00 -19.54 -5.00
N ASP A 3 -13.26 -19.66 -4.63
CA ASP A 3 -14.38 -19.61 -5.55
C ASP A 3 -15.31 -18.43 -5.22
N ASP A 4 -16.30 -18.20 -6.05
CA ASP A 4 -17.25 -17.08 -5.95
C ASP A 4 -18.03 -17.09 -4.63
N ASP A 5 -18.15 -18.26 -4.00
CA ASP A 5 -18.87 -18.44 -2.73
C ASP A 5 -17.96 -18.24 -1.52
N ASN A 6 -16.69 -17.92 -1.73
CA ASN A 6 -15.76 -17.72 -0.63
C ASN A 6 -16.18 -16.51 0.21
N TRP A 7 -16.49 -16.75 1.47
CA TRP A 7 -16.92 -15.71 2.41
C TRP A 7 -15.92 -14.56 2.58
N LEU A 8 -14.64 -14.81 2.35
CA LEU A 8 -13.61 -13.79 2.41
C LEU A 8 -13.89 -12.67 1.39
N TRP A 9 -14.21 -13.04 0.17
CA TRP A 9 -14.45 -12.06 -0.89
C TRP A 9 -15.85 -11.44 -0.84
N ASN A 10 -16.86 -12.23 -0.46
CA ASN A 10 -18.25 -11.78 -0.49
C ASN A 10 -18.68 -11.02 0.78
N ILE A 11 -17.99 -11.24 1.92
CA ILE A 11 -18.35 -10.64 3.19
C ILE A 11 -17.20 -9.81 3.75
N ILE A 12 -16.06 -10.44 4.05
CA ILE A 12 -14.93 -9.78 4.72
C ILE A 12 -14.29 -8.73 3.81
N GLY A 13 -14.11 -9.03 2.53
CA GLY A 13 -13.51 -8.09 1.57
C GLY A 13 -14.22 -6.73 1.54
N PRO A 14 -15.53 -6.66 1.30
CA PRO A 14 -16.29 -5.41 1.34
C PRO A 14 -16.23 -4.68 2.68
N GLU A 15 -16.29 -5.40 3.81
CA GLU A 15 -16.16 -4.81 5.14
C GLU A 15 -14.79 -4.19 5.36
N ARG A 16 -13.71 -4.87 4.94
CA ARG A 16 -12.35 -4.37 5.08
C ARG A 16 -12.08 -3.16 4.20
N LEU A 17 -12.56 -3.17 2.95
CA LEU A 17 -12.50 -2.00 2.06
C LEU A 17 -13.23 -0.78 2.65
N ALA A 18 -14.39 -0.99 3.26
CA ALA A 18 -15.15 0.09 3.92
C ALA A 18 -14.39 0.69 5.12
N LEU A 19 -13.54 -0.10 5.79
CA LEU A 19 -12.67 0.34 6.87
C LEU A 19 -11.36 1.00 6.36
N GLY A 20 -11.09 0.95 5.06
CA GLY A 20 -9.94 1.59 4.44
C GLY A 20 -8.76 0.65 4.18
N ASP A 21 -8.96 -0.65 4.31
CA ASP A 21 -7.92 -1.61 3.95
C ASP A 21 -7.67 -1.65 2.44
N GLU A 22 -6.52 -2.16 2.08
CA GLU A 22 -6.07 -2.39 0.71
C GLU A 22 -5.72 -3.87 0.51
N PHE A 23 -6.05 -4.38 -0.66
CA PHE A 23 -5.62 -5.69 -1.13
C PHE A 23 -4.50 -5.52 -2.16
N GLY A 24 -3.34 -6.04 -1.84
CA GLY A 24 -2.19 -6.14 -2.74
C GLY A 24 -1.98 -7.56 -3.23
N CYS A 25 -1.01 -7.73 -4.11
CA CYS A 25 -0.57 -9.02 -4.59
C CYS A 25 0.74 -9.47 -3.93
N HIS A 26 0.92 -10.80 -3.85
CA HIS A 26 2.16 -11.40 -3.32
C HIS A 26 2.61 -12.60 -4.17
N GLY A 27 1.99 -12.82 -5.32
CA GLY A 27 2.22 -13.97 -6.17
C GLY A 27 1.62 -15.27 -5.61
N TYR A 28 2.20 -16.38 -5.99
CA TYR A 28 1.76 -17.73 -5.60
C TYR A 28 2.86 -18.44 -4.83
N GLU A 29 2.47 -19.26 -3.84
CA GLU A 29 3.43 -20.08 -3.10
C GLU A 29 4.21 -21.01 -4.04
N GLY A 30 5.54 -20.94 -3.95
CA GLY A 30 6.44 -21.75 -4.77
C GLY A 30 6.61 -21.31 -6.22
N VAL A 31 6.06 -20.16 -6.61
CA VAL A 31 6.23 -19.56 -7.93
C VAL A 31 7.15 -18.35 -7.83
N ASP A 32 8.28 -18.40 -8.52
CA ASP A 32 9.19 -17.27 -8.64
C ASP A 32 8.74 -16.35 -9.78
N ILE A 33 8.41 -15.09 -9.47
CA ILE A 33 7.95 -14.13 -10.47
C ILE A 33 9.04 -13.72 -11.47
N HIS A 34 10.30 -13.95 -11.16
CA HIS A 34 11.41 -13.71 -12.09
C HIS A 34 11.43 -14.74 -13.22
N ASP A 35 11.15 -15.99 -12.89
CA ASP A 35 11.07 -17.09 -13.86
C ASP A 35 9.69 -17.24 -14.49
N GLU A 36 8.64 -16.89 -13.74
CA GLU A 36 7.23 -17.11 -14.07
C GLU A 36 6.41 -15.80 -14.01
N PRO A 37 6.70 -14.83 -14.90
CA PRO A 37 6.09 -13.50 -14.85
C PRO A 37 4.57 -13.47 -15.05
N TRP A 38 3.98 -14.54 -15.57
CA TRP A 38 2.53 -14.70 -15.68
C TRP A 38 1.82 -14.59 -14.32
N ALA A 39 2.49 -14.99 -13.25
CA ALA A 39 1.93 -14.95 -11.89
C ALA A 39 1.60 -13.51 -11.44
N ILE A 40 2.26 -12.51 -12.01
CA ILE A 40 2.01 -11.09 -11.73
C ILE A 40 0.62 -10.68 -12.24
N SER A 41 0.36 -10.92 -13.53
CA SER A 41 -0.92 -10.57 -14.13
C SER A 41 -2.07 -11.43 -13.61
N GLU A 42 -1.83 -12.72 -13.38
CA GLU A 42 -2.82 -13.64 -12.84
C GLU A 42 -3.30 -13.21 -11.44
N CYS A 43 -2.38 -12.77 -10.56
CA CYS A 43 -2.75 -12.28 -9.25
C CYS A 43 -3.66 -11.03 -9.35
N ARG A 44 -3.29 -10.07 -10.20
CA ARG A 44 -4.13 -8.88 -10.44
C ARG A 44 -5.52 -9.27 -10.94
N ASP A 45 -5.57 -10.10 -11.98
CA ASP A 45 -6.81 -10.48 -12.65
C ASP A 45 -7.72 -11.30 -11.72
N TYR A 46 -7.12 -12.18 -10.90
CA TYR A 46 -7.84 -12.91 -9.87
C TYR A 46 -8.48 -11.95 -8.84
N LEU A 47 -7.70 -11.04 -8.28
CA LEU A 47 -8.19 -10.12 -7.25
C LEU A 47 -9.31 -9.24 -7.80
N THR A 48 -9.12 -8.64 -8.97
CA THR A 48 -10.10 -7.73 -9.58
C THR A 48 -11.38 -8.42 -10.06
N ALA A 49 -11.36 -9.74 -10.23
CA ALA A 49 -12.56 -10.51 -10.53
C ALA A 49 -13.54 -10.58 -9.34
N PHE A 50 -13.04 -10.46 -8.11
CA PHE A 50 -13.85 -10.62 -6.89
C PHE A 50 -14.10 -9.33 -6.13
N THR A 51 -13.15 -8.38 -6.14
CA THR A 51 -13.26 -7.17 -5.33
C THR A 51 -12.45 -6.03 -5.95
N ASN A 52 -12.66 -4.82 -5.45
CA ASN A 52 -11.73 -3.73 -5.66
C ASN A 52 -10.49 -3.92 -4.79
N ALA A 53 -9.35 -3.43 -5.23
CA ALA A 53 -8.13 -3.45 -4.42
C ALA A 53 -8.16 -2.43 -3.28
N SER A 54 -8.91 -1.34 -3.46
CA SER A 54 -9.07 -0.28 -2.46
C SER A 54 -10.44 0.39 -2.63
N ARG A 55 -10.88 1.12 -1.61
CA ARG A 55 -12.03 2.05 -1.72
C ARG A 55 -11.79 3.16 -2.76
N TRP A 56 -10.55 3.37 -3.18
CA TRP A 56 -10.14 4.42 -4.12
C TRP A 56 -9.93 3.94 -5.56
N GLY A 57 -9.82 2.63 -5.76
CA GLY A 57 -9.59 2.07 -7.10
C GLY A 57 -9.70 0.55 -7.15
N GLN A 58 -9.95 0.06 -8.37
CA GLN A 58 -10.19 -1.36 -8.60
C GLN A 58 -8.90 -2.18 -8.64
N ASN A 59 -7.87 -1.68 -9.32
CA ASN A 59 -6.67 -2.44 -9.56
C ASN A 59 -5.70 -2.34 -8.37
N PRO A 60 -5.02 -3.44 -7.98
CA PRO A 60 -3.97 -3.40 -6.98
C PRO A 60 -2.77 -2.61 -7.52
N VAL A 61 -2.13 -1.85 -6.64
CA VAL A 61 -0.95 -1.04 -6.96
C VAL A 61 0.30 -1.50 -6.22
N SER A 62 0.12 -2.35 -5.21
CA SER A 62 1.19 -2.89 -4.37
C SER A 62 1.42 -4.38 -4.62
N PHE A 63 2.70 -4.77 -4.66
CA PHE A 63 3.13 -6.15 -4.80
C PHE A 63 4.20 -6.47 -3.76
N GLY A 64 3.91 -7.43 -2.87
CA GLY A 64 4.88 -7.95 -1.92
C GLY A 64 5.86 -8.89 -2.60
N VAL A 65 7.15 -8.62 -2.46
CA VAL A 65 8.21 -9.49 -3.00
C VAL A 65 8.95 -10.12 -1.83
N PRO A 66 9.08 -11.44 -1.79
CA PRO A 66 9.57 -12.14 -0.60
C PRO A 66 10.97 -11.76 -0.16
N ALA A 67 11.91 -11.62 -1.07
CA ALA A 67 13.29 -11.23 -0.77
C ALA A 67 14.10 -10.99 -2.05
N GLY A 68 15.33 -10.48 -1.88
CA GLY A 68 16.34 -10.39 -2.91
C GLY A 68 16.32 -9.09 -3.72
N GLU A 69 16.96 -9.15 -4.87
CA GLU A 69 17.05 -8.04 -5.82
C GLU A 69 16.04 -8.22 -6.94
N MET A 70 15.44 -7.12 -7.36
CA MET A 70 14.55 -7.14 -8.51
C MET A 70 15.31 -6.74 -9.77
N ASP A 71 15.28 -7.60 -10.79
CA ASP A 71 15.80 -7.25 -12.09
C ASP A 71 14.85 -6.34 -12.88
N SER A 72 15.38 -5.67 -13.91
CA SER A 72 14.63 -4.70 -14.71
C SER A 72 13.48 -5.34 -15.50
N THR A 73 13.61 -6.60 -15.90
CA THR A 73 12.57 -7.31 -16.67
C THR A 73 11.35 -7.59 -15.81
N THR A 74 11.57 -8.09 -14.60
CA THR A 74 10.49 -8.32 -13.62
C THR A 74 9.84 -7.00 -13.20
N ALA A 75 10.63 -5.96 -12.99
CA ALA A 75 10.11 -4.63 -12.69
C ALA A 75 9.25 -4.06 -13.84
N ASP A 76 9.65 -4.29 -15.10
CA ASP A 76 8.86 -3.90 -16.28
C ASP A 76 7.54 -4.69 -16.37
N HIS A 77 7.55 -5.97 -16.03
CA HIS A 77 6.33 -6.78 -15.94
C HIS A 77 5.38 -6.28 -14.85
N LEU A 78 5.89 -5.98 -13.68
CA LEU A 78 5.10 -5.39 -12.58
C LEU A 78 4.51 -4.05 -13.00
N HIS A 79 5.34 -3.14 -13.51
CA HIS A 79 4.89 -1.82 -13.92
C HIS A 79 3.85 -1.87 -15.04
N SER A 80 4.06 -2.69 -16.08
CA SER A 80 3.11 -2.87 -17.19
C SER A 80 1.80 -3.52 -16.75
N SER A 81 1.84 -4.32 -15.69
CA SER A 81 0.65 -4.92 -15.05
C SER A 81 -0.09 -3.96 -14.11
N GLY A 82 0.38 -2.72 -13.95
CA GLY A 82 -0.28 -1.69 -13.15
C GLY A 82 0.28 -1.50 -11.75
N PHE A 83 1.20 -2.35 -11.30
CA PHE A 83 1.85 -2.19 -9.98
C PHE A 83 2.78 -0.98 -9.98
N ARG A 84 2.88 -0.31 -8.85
CA ARG A 84 3.72 0.89 -8.64
C ARG A 84 4.58 0.78 -7.41
N ILE A 85 4.17 -0.03 -6.46
CA ILE A 85 4.81 -0.19 -5.16
C ILE A 85 5.25 -1.63 -5.02
N VAL A 86 6.48 -1.79 -4.58
CA VAL A 86 7.02 -3.09 -4.16
C VAL A 86 7.59 -2.96 -2.76
N GLY A 87 7.60 -4.04 -2.04
CA GLY A 87 8.07 -4.00 -0.67
C GLY A 87 8.35 -5.37 -0.11
N ASP A 88 8.32 -5.43 1.20
CA ASP A 88 8.63 -6.57 2.03
C ASP A 88 10.14 -6.69 2.30
N LEU A 89 10.81 -7.75 1.91
CA LEU A 89 12.24 -7.98 2.15
C LEU A 89 13.12 -7.67 0.93
N LEU A 90 12.59 -6.92 -0.04
CA LEU A 90 13.31 -6.59 -1.25
C LEU A 90 14.50 -5.69 -0.94
N GLU A 91 15.69 -6.06 -1.40
CA GLU A 91 16.93 -5.30 -1.18
C GLU A 91 17.02 -4.08 -2.09
N SER A 92 16.68 -4.27 -3.37
CA SER A 92 16.71 -3.19 -4.36
C SER A 92 15.63 -3.36 -5.42
N THR A 93 15.27 -2.26 -6.08
CA THR A 93 14.35 -2.26 -7.22
C THR A 93 14.74 -1.17 -8.22
N PRO A 94 14.51 -1.40 -9.54
CA PRO A 94 14.62 -0.36 -10.54
C PRO A 94 13.67 0.82 -10.30
N SER A 95 14.05 2.01 -10.78
CA SER A 95 13.40 3.29 -10.46
C SER A 95 11.95 3.46 -10.94
N GLN A 96 11.45 2.58 -11.81
CA GLN A 96 10.05 2.61 -12.26
C GLN A 96 9.06 2.15 -11.19
N LEU A 97 9.54 1.50 -10.13
CA LEU A 97 8.75 1.06 -9.00
C LEU A 97 9.20 1.78 -7.73
N HIS A 98 8.26 2.08 -6.86
CA HIS A 98 8.55 2.65 -5.56
C HIS A 98 8.73 1.52 -4.54
N LYS A 99 9.91 1.47 -3.90
CA LYS A 99 10.19 0.49 -2.86
C LYS A 99 9.77 1.05 -1.50
N ILE A 100 8.99 0.27 -0.76
CA ILE A 100 8.69 0.54 0.64
C ILE A 100 9.40 -0.51 1.50
N ASP A 101 10.29 -0.04 2.36
CA ASP A 101 11.00 -0.90 3.31
C ASP A 101 10.15 -1.17 4.55
N ARG A 102 10.34 -2.33 5.14
CA ARG A 102 9.79 -2.61 6.47
C ARG A 102 10.51 -1.77 7.50
N THR A 103 9.77 -1.02 8.31
CA THR A 103 10.35 -0.26 9.41
C THR A 103 10.32 -1.07 10.69
N THR A 104 9.16 -1.62 11.06
CA THR A 104 9.00 -2.42 12.27
C THR A 104 7.85 -3.41 12.15
N SER A 105 7.64 -4.23 13.18
CA SER A 105 6.54 -5.19 13.27
C SER A 105 5.63 -4.85 14.45
N LEU A 106 4.35 -5.22 14.36
CA LEU A 106 3.46 -5.27 15.54
C LEU A 106 3.44 -6.65 16.21
N GLU A 107 4.33 -7.54 15.81
CA GLU A 107 4.41 -8.87 16.41
C GLU A 107 5.24 -8.84 17.69
N LYS A 108 4.67 -9.35 18.77
CA LYS A 108 5.31 -9.37 20.08
C LYS A 108 6.71 -9.96 20.04
N GLY A 109 7.69 -9.19 20.52
CA GLY A 109 9.10 -9.56 20.52
C GLY A 109 9.83 -9.30 19.19
N GLN A 110 9.16 -8.70 18.21
CA GLN A 110 9.73 -8.26 16.93
C GLN A 110 9.55 -6.76 16.69
N THR A 111 8.87 -6.08 17.61
CA THR A 111 8.63 -4.64 17.51
C THR A 111 9.88 -3.87 17.92
N GLU A 112 10.33 -2.99 17.04
CA GLU A 112 11.36 -2.00 17.33
C GLU A 112 10.68 -0.71 17.79
N MET A 113 10.48 -0.56 19.10
CA MET A 113 9.77 0.58 19.68
C MET A 113 10.40 1.92 19.31
N SER A 114 11.74 1.99 19.25
CA SER A 114 12.45 3.21 18.84
C SER A 114 12.07 3.68 17.43
N ALA A 115 11.77 2.76 16.52
CA ALA A 115 11.32 3.13 15.18
C ALA A 115 9.95 3.82 15.18
N LEU A 116 9.14 3.60 16.21
CA LEU A 116 7.84 4.27 16.39
C LEU A 116 7.97 5.56 17.20
N GLU A 117 8.89 5.60 18.19
CA GLU A 117 9.09 6.73 19.10
C GLU A 117 9.91 7.86 18.46
N ASP A 118 10.91 7.49 17.65
CA ASP A 118 11.88 8.40 17.06
C ASP A 118 11.54 8.83 15.62
N ALA A 119 10.43 8.34 15.07
CA ALA A 119 10.01 8.70 13.71
C ALA A 119 9.87 10.22 13.55
N ALA A 120 10.47 10.75 12.50
CA ALA A 120 10.39 12.18 12.21
C ALA A 120 8.99 12.57 11.74
N GLN A 121 8.68 13.86 11.83
CA GLN A 121 7.46 14.39 11.23
C GLN A 121 7.49 14.11 9.71
N ASP A 122 6.36 13.69 9.17
CA ASP A 122 6.17 13.33 7.76
C ASP A 122 6.96 12.09 7.31
N GLU A 123 7.51 11.31 8.23
CA GLU A 123 8.17 10.04 7.92
C GLU A 123 7.14 8.91 7.73
N LEU A 124 7.33 8.11 6.69
CA LEU A 124 6.56 6.87 6.50
C LEU A 124 7.14 5.75 7.37
N VAL A 125 6.37 5.30 8.34
CA VAL A 125 6.67 4.10 9.12
C VAL A 125 5.87 2.94 8.56
N SER A 126 6.53 2.03 7.86
CA SER A 126 5.90 0.82 7.30
C SER A 126 5.91 -0.30 8.34
N ILE A 127 4.72 -0.65 8.79
CA ILE A 127 4.53 -1.67 9.82
C ILE A 127 4.12 -2.98 9.16
N TYR A 128 4.86 -4.01 9.48
CA TYR A 128 4.64 -5.34 8.99
C TYR A 128 4.08 -6.25 10.08
N TRP A 129 3.15 -7.12 9.70
CA TRP A 129 2.60 -8.12 10.59
C TRP A 129 2.06 -9.32 9.81
N VAL A 130 2.52 -10.52 10.16
CA VAL A 130 1.94 -11.75 9.65
C VAL A 130 0.75 -12.15 10.51
N ALA A 131 -0.44 -11.71 10.09
CA ALA A 131 -1.68 -12.07 10.74
C ALA A 131 -2.02 -13.53 10.43
N ARG A 132 -1.84 -14.41 11.43
CA ARG A 132 -2.35 -15.77 11.36
C ARG A 132 -3.71 -15.82 12.05
N TRP A 133 -4.68 -16.38 11.36
CA TRP A 133 -6.07 -16.44 11.82
C TRP A 133 -6.27 -16.83 13.29
N HIS A 134 -5.50 -17.80 13.78
CA HIS A 134 -5.74 -18.42 15.10
C HIS A 134 -4.92 -17.81 16.24
N ASP A 135 -3.91 -16.99 15.98
CA ASP A 135 -3.00 -16.49 17.01
C ASP A 135 -2.76 -14.96 16.98
N VAL A 136 -3.43 -14.27 16.09
CA VAL A 136 -3.30 -12.83 15.86
C VAL A 136 -3.35 -12.01 17.15
N LYS A 137 -4.36 -12.23 17.98
CA LYS A 137 -4.56 -11.50 19.24
C LYS A 137 -3.55 -11.84 20.33
N ILE A 138 -2.90 -13.00 20.24
CA ILE A 138 -1.92 -13.45 21.21
C ILE A 138 -0.55 -12.87 20.87
N ARG A 139 -0.30 -12.67 19.60
CA ARG A 139 1.00 -12.24 19.08
C ARG A 139 1.14 -10.72 18.91
N GLU A 140 0.06 -9.97 19.03
CA GLU A 140 0.10 -8.51 18.94
C GLU A 140 0.91 -7.87 20.08
N ASP A 141 1.73 -6.90 19.76
CA ASP A 141 2.40 -6.05 20.74
C ASP A 141 1.49 -4.92 21.18
N LYS A 142 0.86 -5.11 22.32
CA LYS A 142 -0.10 -4.14 22.88
C LYS A 142 0.54 -2.81 23.25
N SER A 143 1.83 -2.80 23.57
CA SER A 143 2.52 -1.56 23.90
C SER A 143 2.72 -0.69 22.67
N ALA A 144 3.10 -1.31 21.55
CA ALA A 144 3.21 -0.62 20.27
C ALA A 144 1.86 -0.10 19.78
N ILE A 145 0.80 -0.90 19.87
CA ILE A 145 -0.56 -0.48 19.50
C ILE A 145 -0.99 0.72 20.36
N SER A 146 -0.80 0.66 21.67
CA SER A 146 -1.16 1.76 22.58
C SER A 146 -0.35 3.03 22.31
N LEU A 147 0.92 2.90 21.94
CA LEU A 147 1.74 4.03 21.54
C LEU A 147 1.17 4.67 20.29
N LEU A 148 0.94 3.89 19.23
CA LEU A 148 0.38 4.39 17.97
C LEU A 148 -0.98 5.05 18.14
N GLU A 149 -1.88 4.47 18.95
CA GLU A 149 -3.19 5.07 19.26
C GLU A 149 -3.08 6.40 20.01
N SER A 150 -1.97 6.65 20.70
CA SER A 150 -1.72 7.89 21.44
C SER A 150 -1.07 9.01 20.63
N GLN A 151 -0.59 8.70 19.42
CA GLN A 151 0.08 9.64 18.52
C GLN A 151 -0.91 10.30 17.55
N ASP A 152 -0.57 11.51 17.11
CA ASP A 152 -1.26 12.17 16.00
C ASP A 152 -0.64 11.70 14.68
N VAL A 153 -1.05 10.51 14.23
CA VAL A 153 -0.53 9.87 13.03
C VAL A 153 -1.63 9.56 12.03
N TRP A 154 -1.29 9.61 10.77
CA TRP A 154 -2.17 9.18 9.70
C TRP A 154 -1.96 7.69 9.44
N PHE A 155 -2.96 6.89 9.83
CA PHE A 155 -3.00 5.48 9.46
C PHE A 155 -3.45 5.33 8.02
N THR A 156 -2.60 4.76 7.20
CA THR A 156 -2.83 4.66 5.75
C THR A 156 -2.34 3.32 5.22
N THR A 157 -2.72 3.01 3.99
CA THR A 157 -2.20 1.87 3.25
C THR A 157 -1.07 2.31 2.32
N TRP A 158 -0.29 1.38 1.80
CA TRP A 158 0.81 1.68 0.87
C TRP A 158 0.31 2.42 -0.38
N GLY A 159 -0.78 1.94 -0.96
CA GLY A 159 -1.35 2.55 -2.16
C GLY A 159 -1.92 3.93 -1.90
N GLU A 160 -2.67 4.12 -0.81
CA GLU A 160 -3.23 5.42 -0.43
C GLU A 160 -2.13 6.44 -0.16
N TRP A 161 -1.09 6.06 0.61
CA TRP A 161 0.06 6.91 0.86
C TRP A 161 0.78 7.30 -0.45
N TYR A 162 1.08 6.33 -1.30
CA TYR A 162 1.77 6.57 -2.56
C TYR A 162 1.00 7.51 -3.49
N MET A 163 -0.31 7.34 -3.59
CA MET A 163 -1.15 8.21 -4.40
C MET A 163 -1.22 9.62 -3.83
N HIS A 164 -1.27 9.75 -2.51
CA HIS A 164 -1.24 11.04 -1.82
C HIS A 164 0.10 11.76 -2.06
N GLU A 165 1.22 11.08 -1.90
CA GLU A 165 2.56 11.62 -2.19
C GLU A 165 2.67 12.09 -3.64
N ARG A 166 2.24 11.29 -4.58
CA ARG A 166 2.22 11.67 -6.00
C ARG A 166 1.35 12.89 -6.26
N ALA A 167 0.18 12.96 -5.65
CA ALA A 167 -0.73 14.09 -5.80
C ALA A 167 -0.11 15.36 -5.21
N SER A 168 0.44 15.29 -4.00
CA SER A 168 1.04 16.44 -3.32
C SER A 168 2.16 17.11 -4.12
N HIS A 169 2.96 16.33 -4.85
CA HIS A 169 4.04 16.85 -5.70
C HIS A 169 3.57 17.38 -7.06
N ARG A 170 2.33 17.15 -7.44
CA ARG A 170 1.76 17.49 -8.74
C ARG A 170 0.61 18.49 -8.67
N ILE A 171 0.16 18.82 -7.47
CA ILE A 171 -0.84 19.88 -7.28
C ILE A 171 -0.22 21.22 -7.67
N GLY A 172 -0.86 21.91 -8.60
CA GLY A 172 -0.49 23.24 -9.04
C GLY A 172 -1.57 24.26 -8.71
N GLY A 173 -1.18 25.45 -8.25
CA GLY A 173 -2.10 26.56 -8.01
C GLY A 173 -1.75 27.76 -8.87
N SER A 174 -2.75 28.45 -9.40
CA SER A 174 -2.56 29.73 -10.09
C SER A 174 -3.67 30.72 -9.70
N TYR A 175 -3.29 32.00 -9.54
CA TYR A 175 -4.27 33.07 -9.39
C TYR A 175 -4.88 33.39 -10.75
N LEU A 176 -6.20 33.32 -10.85
CA LEU A 176 -6.94 33.79 -12.02
C LEU A 176 -7.28 35.27 -11.90
N ASP A 177 -7.57 35.72 -10.70
CA ASP A 177 -7.80 37.11 -10.32
C ASP A 177 -7.58 37.33 -8.81
N ASN A 178 -7.92 38.51 -8.28
CA ASN A 178 -7.72 38.85 -6.87
C ASN A 178 -8.58 38.04 -5.87
N GLN A 179 -9.52 37.24 -6.34
CA GLN A 179 -10.47 36.49 -5.52
C GLN A 179 -10.56 35.01 -5.91
N THR A 180 -9.92 34.62 -6.99
CA THR A 180 -10.06 33.28 -7.56
C THR A 180 -8.71 32.60 -7.73
N ILE A 181 -8.58 31.43 -7.13
CA ILE A 181 -7.42 30.53 -7.29
C ILE A 181 -7.89 29.29 -8.06
N ALA A 182 -7.23 28.97 -9.14
CA ALA A 182 -7.39 27.68 -9.81
C ALA A 182 -6.42 26.68 -9.20
N VAL A 183 -6.93 25.55 -8.76
CA VAL A 183 -6.12 24.43 -8.28
C VAL A 183 -6.22 23.32 -9.31
N GLY A 184 -5.09 22.97 -9.91
CA GLY A 184 -4.95 21.81 -10.79
C GLY A 184 -4.66 20.58 -9.94
N LEU A 185 -5.54 19.61 -9.98
CA LEU A 185 -5.29 18.29 -9.40
C LEU A 185 -4.74 17.38 -10.51
N PRO A 186 -3.73 16.55 -10.23
CA PRO A 186 -3.29 15.57 -11.19
C PRO A 186 -4.42 14.55 -11.41
N GLU A 187 -4.69 14.23 -12.67
CA GLU A 187 -5.47 13.04 -12.99
C GLU A 187 -4.57 11.83 -12.69
N ASP A 188 -4.92 11.05 -11.68
CA ASP A 188 -4.27 9.77 -11.45
C ASP A 188 -5.15 8.67 -12.06
N GLU A 189 -4.57 7.98 -13.04
CA GLU A 189 -5.27 6.90 -13.76
C GLU A 189 -5.47 5.65 -12.91
N LEU A 190 -4.81 5.57 -11.74
CA LEU A 190 -4.83 4.38 -10.89
C LEU A 190 -5.92 4.45 -9.83
N TRP A 191 -5.85 5.44 -8.94
CA TRP A 191 -6.79 5.60 -7.83
C TRP A 191 -7.19 7.06 -7.63
N SER A 192 -8.43 7.28 -7.23
CA SER A 192 -8.97 8.62 -6.93
C SER A 192 -8.91 8.92 -5.44
N VAL A 193 -7.70 9.04 -4.88
CA VAL A 193 -7.51 9.39 -3.47
C VAL A 193 -7.79 10.88 -3.26
N PRO A 194 -8.61 11.26 -2.25
CA PRO A 194 -8.87 12.65 -1.93
C PRO A 194 -7.59 13.38 -1.52
N GLY A 195 -7.42 14.58 -2.03
CA GLY A 195 -6.37 15.50 -1.62
C GLY A 195 -6.94 16.73 -0.93
N SER A 196 -6.10 17.40 -0.16
CA SER A 196 -6.42 18.70 0.44
C SER A 196 -5.32 19.72 0.09
N VAL A 197 -5.73 20.99 -0.04
CA VAL A 197 -4.81 22.11 -0.30
C VAL A 197 -5.00 23.14 0.80
N LEU A 198 -3.91 23.46 1.49
CA LEU A 198 -3.88 24.57 2.43
C LEU A 198 -3.61 25.87 1.66
N ILE A 199 -4.48 26.85 1.80
CA ILE A 199 -4.30 28.19 1.22
C ILE A 199 -4.05 29.15 2.35
N GLU A 200 -2.86 29.74 2.42
CA GLU A 200 -2.52 30.82 3.34
C GLU A 200 -2.68 32.14 2.62
N TRP A 201 -3.35 33.14 3.30
CA TRP A 201 -3.68 34.46 2.76
C TRP A 201 -2.73 35.52 3.30
#